data_210d56bc80a331d69b3ae91101f8313d
#
_entry.id   210d56bc80a331d69b3ae91101f8313d
#
_cell.length_a   1.000
_cell.length_b   1.000
_cell.length_c   1.000
_cell.angle_alpha   90.00
_cell.angle_beta   90.00
_cell.angle_gamma   90.00
#
_symmetry.space_group_name_H-M   'P 1'
#
loop_
_entity.id
_entity.type
_entity.pdbx_description
1 polymer ?
#
loop_
_entity_poly.entity_id
_entity_poly.type
_entity_poly.pdbx_seq_one_letter_code
_entity_poly.pdbx_strand_id
1 'polypeptide(L)'
;MCRSMSVRSDVIDDVAGLARLTPAWRGLLARASAPSPSKTPTWLLAWWRQFGGLDGRRLCTIVVHDTATGELVGLIPLCLRTVRVRRVVPIRRLELLATGERLADEICSDYTGAIVAAGREAEVARAVGALLVSGRLRGFDHLVMERMAGEDPFVPQLAGALEQLGLPATLAEDGGCPYVPLPASFEAYRQKLDRDARYVVTRSLRELEKWAGKPGFTRVVARTPAELAQGRAILHSLHGERWSGNGYEGVFASERFTRFHDEVMAALLDGPDGKLELQWLVVDGRPVVALYNIVYRGRVYFYQSGRKLDVPKAVKLGLAAHALALGAAIDDGHAEYDFLAGASQYKRQLALAAHPLVTLTAAAPTVRARTAVAAATALNQGLRRARLELTGQRDRLAAVAPEQRSRAGALALSALNRILPRQARPAAGATPHDGQGTEP
;
A
#
# COMPACT_ATOMS: atom_id res chain seq x y z
N MET A 1 39.68 11.72 -14.85
CA MET A 1 38.83 11.66 -16.06
C MET A 1 37.38 11.60 -15.63
N CYS A 2 36.64 12.71 -15.69
CA CYS A 2 35.18 12.69 -15.51
C CYS A 2 34.58 11.86 -16.66
N ARG A 3 34.07 10.66 -16.37
CA ARG A 3 33.19 9.96 -17.33
C ARG A 3 32.01 10.89 -17.58
N SER A 4 31.85 11.36 -18.81
CA SER A 4 30.64 12.06 -19.27
C SER A 4 29.46 11.23 -18.81
N MET A 5 28.55 11.80 -18.00
CA MET A 5 27.33 11.10 -17.61
C MET A 5 26.52 10.87 -18.87
N SER A 6 26.20 9.62 -19.18
CA SER A 6 25.40 9.25 -20.35
C SER A 6 23.90 9.59 -20.16
N VAL A 7 23.55 10.25 -19.05
CA VAL A 7 22.17 10.66 -18.74
C VAL A 7 22.09 12.12 -18.29
N ARG A 8 20.93 12.73 -18.59
CA ARG A 8 20.52 14.06 -18.14
C ARG A 8 19.29 13.95 -17.26
N SER A 9 19.31 14.61 -16.10
CA SER A 9 18.14 14.70 -15.21
C SER A 9 17.49 16.08 -15.28
N ASP A 10 16.15 16.10 -15.22
CA ASP A 10 15.33 17.29 -15.17
C ASP A 10 14.17 17.14 -14.20
N VAL A 11 13.48 18.25 -13.89
CA VAL A 11 12.32 18.25 -12.97
C VAL A 11 11.09 18.72 -13.75
N ILE A 12 10.01 17.95 -13.61
CA ILE A 12 8.67 18.33 -14.07
C ILE A 12 7.86 18.76 -12.85
N ASP A 13 7.38 19.99 -12.87
CA ASP A 13 6.67 20.64 -11.78
C ASP A 13 5.21 20.97 -12.11
N ASP A 14 4.74 20.63 -13.31
CA ASP A 14 3.37 20.76 -13.76
C ASP A 14 2.76 19.42 -14.21
N VAL A 15 1.45 19.27 -13.94
CA VAL A 15 0.73 18.01 -14.22
C VAL A 15 0.54 17.79 -15.72
N ALA A 16 0.45 18.83 -16.52
CA ALA A 16 0.31 18.69 -17.97
C ALA A 16 1.61 18.16 -18.58
N GLY A 17 2.77 18.63 -18.09
CA GLY A 17 4.09 18.09 -18.42
C GLY A 17 4.21 16.62 -18.08
N LEU A 18 3.79 16.25 -16.86
CA LEU A 18 3.78 14.85 -16.43
C LEU A 18 2.85 13.98 -17.29
N ALA A 19 1.64 14.47 -17.60
CA ALA A 19 0.69 13.76 -18.42
C ALA A 19 1.18 13.55 -19.87
N ARG A 20 1.90 14.52 -20.46
CA ARG A 20 2.52 14.38 -21.79
C ARG A 20 3.53 13.25 -21.86
N LEU A 21 4.15 12.88 -20.74
CA LEU A 21 5.08 11.74 -20.69
C LEU A 21 4.40 10.37 -20.75
N THR A 22 3.09 10.28 -20.69
CA THR A 22 2.36 8.99 -20.59
C THR A 22 2.84 7.93 -21.60
N PRO A 23 3.06 8.21 -22.89
CA PRO A 23 3.56 7.20 -23.82
C PRO A 23 4.98 6.73 -23.47
N ALA A 24 5.91 7.65 -23.22
CA ALA A 24 7.29 7.33 -22.82
C ALA A 24 7.35 6.63 -21.45
N TRP A 25 6.49 7.03 -20.51
CA TRP A 25 6.35 6.42 -19.19
C TRP A 25 5.89 4.96 -19.28
N ARG A 26 4.87 4.65 -20.10
CA ARG A 26 4.46 3.26 -20.38
C ARG A 26 5.57 2.44 -21.02
N GLY A 27 6.30 3.02 -21.97
CA GLY A 27 7.49 2.41 -22.55
C GLY A 27 8.57 2.14 -21.52
N LEU A 28 8.80 3.04 -20.57
CA LEU A 28 9.74 2.84 -19.47
C LEU A 28 9.26 1.72 -18.52
N LEU A 29 7.98 1.72 -18.12
CA LEU A 29 7.41 0.65 -17.31
C LEU A 29 7.57 -0.72 -17.96
N ALA A 30 7.45 -0.81 -19.29
CA ALA A 30 7.58 -2.08 -20.00
C ALA A 30 8.95 -2.74 -19.81
N ARG A 31 10.00 -1.96 -19.58
CA ARG A 31 11.39 -2.42 -19.39
C ARG A 31 11.98 -2.09 -18.02
N ALA A 32 11.14 -1.68 -17.06
CA ALA A 32 11.58 -1.39 -15.71
C ALA A 32 11.87 -2.68 -14.93
N SER A 33 12.83 -2.60 -14.00
CA SER A 33 13.22 -3.71 -13.12
C SER A 33 12.13 -4.09 -12.12
N ALA A 34 11.38 -3.10 -11.60
CA ALA A 34 10.34 -3.31 -10.58
C ALA A 34 9.02 -2.59 -10.94
N PRO A 35 8.32 -3.02 -12.01
CA PRO A 35 7.04 -2.43 -12.40
C PRO A 35 5.92 -2.87 -11.46
N SER A 36 4.97 -1.94 -11.17
CA SER A 36 3.79 -2.21 -10.35
C SER A 36 2.60 -1.39 -10.84
N PRO A 37 1.35 -1.77 -10.49
CA PRO A 37 0.17 -0.99 -10.85
C PRO A 37 0.18 0.41 -10.24
N SER A 38 0.74 0.57 -9.04
CA SER A 38 0.86 1.86 -8.33
C SER A 38 1.86 2.85 -8.96
N LYS A 39 2.68 2.39 -9.90
CA LYS A 39 3.63 3.21 -10.66
C LYS A 39 3.11 3.62 -12.04
N THR A 40 1.89 3.22 -12.41
CA THR A 40 1.32 3.50 -13.73
C THR A 40 0.83 4.94 -13.86
N PRO A 41 0.77 5.50 -15.09
CA PRO A 41 0.13 6.78 -15.34
C PRO A 41 -1.31 6.84 -14.83
N THR A 42 -2.10 5.78 -15.04
CA THR A 42 -3.47 5.66 -14.56
C THR A 42 -3.56 5.89 -13.04
N TRP A 43 -2.70 5.24 -12.25
CA TRP A 43 -2.71 5.36 -10.80
C TRP A 43 -2.24 6.74 -10.33
N LEU A 44 -1.07 7.17 -10.78
CA LEU A 44 -0.43 8.38 -10.24
C LEU A 44 -1.09 9.68 -10.71
N LEU A 45 -1.64 9.73 -11.93
CA LEU A 45 -2.38 10.90 -12.41
C LEU A 45 -3.77 10.98 -11.76
N ALA A 46 -4.47 9.85 -11.55
CA ALA A 46 -5.72 9.81 -10.79
C ALA A 46 -5.49 10.28 -9.35
N TRP A 47 -4.41 9.80 -8.70
CA TRP A 47 -4.05 10.25 -7.37
C TRP A 47 -3.80 11.77 -7.32
N TRP A 48 -3.02 12.30 -8.27
CA TRP A 48 -2.73 13.73 -8.31
C TRP A 48 -3.99 14.57 -8.46
N ARG A 49 -4.97 14.13 -9.24
CA ARG A 49 -6.27 14.83 -9.38
C ARG A 49 -7.02 14.94 -8.07
N GLN A 50 -6.96 13.93 -7.21
CA GLN A 50 -7.68 13.92 -5.93
C GLN A 50 -6.90 14.58 -4.79
N PHE A 51 -5.56 14.49 -4.80
CA PHE A 51 -4.72 14.85 -3.68
C PHE A 51 -3.70 15.95 -3.97
N GLY A 52 -3.37 16.22 -5.23
CA GLY A 52 -2.33 17.18 -5.62
C GLY A 52 -2.59 18.61 -5.18
N GLY A 53 -3.86 19.03 -5.12
CA GLY A 53 -4.26 20.37 -4.65
C GLY A 53 -4.31 20.52 -3.12
N LEU A 54 -4.05 19.43 -2.35
CA LEU A 54 -4.17 19.44 -0.90
C LEU A 54 -2.83 19.71 -0.21
N ASP A 55 -2.92 20.28 1.01
CA ASP A 55 -1.77 20.47 1.91
C ASP A 55 -0.60 21.23 1.28
N GLY A 56 -0.86 22.07 0.25
CA GLY A 56 0.15 22.84 -0.47
C GLY A 56 1.17 21.97 -1.23
N ARG A 57 0.75 20.79 -1.70
CA ARG A 57 1.60 19.91 -2.53
C ARG A 57 2.01 20.63 -3.82
N ARG A 58 3.26 20.45 -4.20
CA ARG A 58 3.82 20.88 -5.47
C ARG A 58 4.48 19.70 -6.15
N LEU A 59 4.17 19.48 -7.42
CA LEU A 59 4.78 18.42 -8.21
C LEU A 59 6.28 18.68 -8.34
N CYS A 60 7.09 17.65 -8.22
CA CYS A 60 8.55 17.69 -8.31
C CYS A 60 9.06 16.37 -8.90
N THR A 61 8.44 15.86 -9.96
CA THR A 61 8.83 14.60 -10.59
C THR A 61 10.19 14.74 -11.27
N ILE A 62 11.15 13.89 -10.89
CA ILE A 62 12.45 13.85 -11.56
C ILE A 62 12.35 12.90 -12.76
N VAL A 63 12.81 13.36 -13.90
CA VAL A 63 12.95 12.58 -15.14
C VAL A 63 14.42 12.47 -15.52
N VAL A 64 14.81 11.29 -16.01
CA VAL A 64 16.19 11.02 -16.43
C VAL A 64 16.15 10.48 -17.85
N HIS A 65 16.83 11.15 -18.76
CA HIS A 65 16.92 10.79 -20.16
C HIS A 65 18.35 10.37 -20.53
N ASP A 66 18.46 9.38 -21.37
CA ASP A 66 19.72 9.04 -22.03
C ASP A 66 20.12 10.19 -22.96
N THR A 67 21.38 10.64 -22.90
CA THR A 67 21.83 11.81 -23.65
C THR A 67 22.04 11.52 -25.13
N ALA A 68 22.30 10.25 -25.51
CA ALA A 68 22.55 9.86 -26.88
C ALA A 68 21.24 9.61 -27.65
N THR A 69 20.25 8.98 -27.00
CA THR A 69 19.01 8.60 -27.64
C THR A 69 17.83 9.52 -27.31
N GLY A 70 17.92 10.32 -26.26
CA GLY A 70 16.80 11.10 -25.72
C GLY A 70 15.74 10.27 -25.01
N GLU A 71 15.95 8.96 -24.85
CA GLU A 71 14.98 8.04 -24.26
C GLU A 71 14.84 8.26 -22.77
N LEU A 72 13.59 8.17 -22.25
CA LEU A 72 13.32 8.21 -20.82
C LEU A 72 13.80 6.90 -20.18
N VAL A 73 14.80 6.98 -19.28
CA VAL A 73 15.40 5.82 -18.59
C VAL A 73 15.13 5.81 -17.09
N GLY A 74 14.64 6.93 -16.54
CA GLY A 74 14.24 7.03 -15.14
C GLY A 74 13.12 8.05 -14.93
N LEU A 75 12.17 7.73 -14.06
CA LEU A 75 11.10 8.62 -13.60
C LEU A 75 10.88 8.39 -12.11
N ILE A 76 11.09 9.44 -11.30
CA ILE A 76 10.89 9.41 -9.86
C ILE A 76 9.73 10.35 -9.54
N PRO A 77 8.53 9.82 -9.28
CA PRO A 77 7.31 10.60 -9.11
C PRO A 77 7.24 11.20 -7.71
N LEU A 78 7.75 12.41 -7.54
CA LEU A 78 7.83 13.10 -6.25
C LEU A 78 6.91 14.31 -6.20
N CYS A 79 6.49 14.65 -4.97
CA CYS A 79 5.92 15.96 -4.64
C CYS A 79 6.54 16.53 -3.36
N LEU A 80 6.53 17.84 -3.27
CA LEU A 80 6.98 18.60 -2.10
C LEU A 80 5.77 19.16 -1.36
N ARG A 81 5.71 18.96 -0.05
CA ARG A 81 4.74 19.63 0.84
C ARG A 81 5.33 19.98 2.20
N THR A 82 4.66 20.86 2.93
CA THR A 82 5.01 21.13 4.33
C THR A 82 4.18 20.28 5.26
N VAL A 83 4.83 19.38 5.97
CA VAL A 83 4.23 18.55 7.02
C VAL A 83 4.55 19.17 8.37
N ARG A 84 3.55 19.31 9.24
CA ARG A 84 3.77 19.74 10.63
C ARG A 84 3.79 18.50 11.54
N VAL A 85 4.98 18.07 11.92
CA VAL A 85 5.11 16.97 12.89
C VAL A 85 4.52 17.41 14.21
N ARG A 86 3.49 16.68 14.67
CA ARG A 86 2.72 16.99 15.87
C ARG A 86 2.20 18.45 15.93
N ARG A 87 1.93 19.08 14.79
CA ARG A 87 1.51 20.48 14.64
C ARG A 87 2.55 21.51 15.08
N VAL A 88 3.75 21.09 15.50
CA VAL A 88 4.79 21.96 16.06
C VAL A 88 5.93 22.19 15.09
N VAL A 89 6.57 21.13 14.57
CA VAL A 89 7.77 21.25 13.75
C VAL A 89 7.38 21.18 12.27
N PRO A 90 7.52 22.31 11.51
CA PRO A 90 7.28 22.31 10.08
C PRO A 90 8.50 21.69 9.36
N ILE A 91 8.24 20.65 8.54
CA ILE A 91 9.22 19.98 7.70
C ILE A 91 8.73 20.02 6.26
N ARG A 92 9.56 20.50 5.35
CA ARG A 92 9.32 20.43 3.91
C ARG A 92 9.75 19.04 3.44
N ARG A 93 8.74 18.18 3.26
CA ARG A 93 8.94 16.79 2.89
C ARG A 93 8.85 16.64 1.38
N LEU A 94 9.88 16.05 0.78
CA LEU A 94 9.86 15.53 -0.58
C LEU A 94 9.45 14.05 -0.48
N GLU A 95 8.33 13.67 -1.04
CA GLU A 95 7.75 12.34 -0.89
C GLU A 95 7.24 11.79 -2.23
N LEU A 96 7.08 10.48 -2.33
CA LEU A 96 6.51 9.84 -3.51
C LEU A 96 5.05 10.26 -3.71
N LEU A 97 4.61 10.37 -4.97
CA LEU A 97 3.20 10.43 -5.29
C LEU A 97 2.51 9.14 -4.80
N ALA A 98 1.23 9.22 -4.55
CA ALA A 98 0.41 8.14 -3.99
C ALA A 98 0.85 7.69 -2.59
N THR A 99 1.41 8.63 -1.82
CA THR A 99 1.72 8.48 -0.39
C THR A 99 1.36 9.73 0.40
N GLY A 100 1.29 9.59 1.73
CA GLY A 100 1.13 10.73 2.63
C GLY A 100 -0.26 11.34 2.65
N GLU A 101 -1.30 10.62 2.30
CA GLU A 101 -2.68 11.01 2.51
C GLU A 101 -3.01 11.07 4.01
N ARG A 102 -4.14 11.68 4.35
CA ARG A 102 -4.70 11.57 5.70
C ARG A 102 -5.24 10.16 5.89
N LEU A 103 -5.14 9.64 7.12
CA LEU A 103 -5.57 8.28 7.44
C LEU A 103 -7.00 7.92 6.96
N ALA A 104 -7.92 8.91 7.00
CA ALA A 104 -9.29 8.72 6.53
C ALA A 104 -9.41 8.57 5.00
N ASP A 105 -8.43 9.10 4.26
CA ASP A 105 -8.40 9.14 2.80
C ASP A 105 -7.31 8.20 2.21
N GLU A 106 -6.65 7.40 3.05
CA GLU A 106 -5.44 6.65 2.70
C GLU A 106 -5.69 5.64 1.58
N ILE A 107 -4.96 5.80 0.48
CA ILE A 107 -5.04 4.91 -0.69
C ILE A 107 -4.26 3.60 -0.46
N CYS A 108 -3.37 3.54 0.52
CA CYS A 108 -2.56 2.35 0.80
C CYS A 108 -1.84 1.80 -0.44
N SER A 109 -1.16 2.68 -1.19
CA SER A 109 -0.40 2.26 -2.36
C SER A 109 0.85 1.48 -1.96
N ASP A 110 0.91 0.21 -2.31
CA ASP A 110 2.09 -0.64 -2.14
C ASP A 110 2.93 -0.66 -3.41
N TYR A 111 4.23 -1.00 -3.27
CA TYR A 111 5.18 -1.04 -4.38
C TYR A 111 5.32 0.29 -5.12
N THR A 112 5.21 1.40 -4.39
CA THR A 112 5.52 2.74 -4.90
C THR A 112 7.01 2.85 -5.25
N GLY A 113 7.48 3.98 -5.74
CA GLY A 113 8.91 4.21 -5.95
C GLY A 113 9.23 4.73 -7.33
N ALA A 114 10.53 4.70 -7.65
CA ALA A 114 11.04 5.06 -8.95
C ALA A 114 10.66 4.04 -10.03
N ILE A 115 10.58 4.50 -11.26
CA ILE A 115 10.49 3.68 -12.46
C ILE A 115 11.83 3.84 -13.17
N VAL A 116 12.62 2.76 -13.24
CA VAL A 116 13.96 2.78 -13.82
C VAL A 116 14.13 1.63 -14.81
N ALA A 117 14.69 1.92 -15.97
CA ALA A 117 14.99 0.90 -16.97
C ALA A 117 15.99 -0.11 -16.39
N ALA A 118 15.72 -1.40 -16.59
CA ALA A 118 16.59 -2.48 -16.11
C ALA A 118 18.02 -2.33 -16.63
N GLY A 119 18.99 -2.46 -15.71
CA GLY A 119 20.41 -2.26 -15.98
C GLY A 119 20.90 -0.79 -15.94
N ARG A 120 19.98 0.18 -15.71
CA ARG A 120 20.33 1.61 -15.62
C ARG A 120 20.24 2.16 -14.18
N GLU A 121 20.00 1.31 -13.17
CA GLU A 121 19.68 1.70 -11.80
C GLU A 121 20.80 2.55 -11.16
N ALA A 122 22.05 2.11 -11.28
CA ALA A 122 23.19 2.80 -10.70
C ALA A 122 23.42 4.17 -11.34
N GLU A 123 23.22 4.29 -12.63
CA GLU A 123 23.41 5.54 -13.37
C GLU A 123 22.30 6.54 -13.06
N VAL A 124 21.04 6.09 -13.07
CA VAL A 124 19.88 6.88 -12.71
C VAL A 124 19.98 7.33 -11.23
N ALA A 125 20.40 6.45 -10.33
CA ALA A 125 20.59 6.78 -8.92
C ALA A 125 21.61 7.90 -8.71
N ARG A 126 22.74 7.85 -9.40
CA ARG A 126 23.75 8.93 -9.35
C ARG A 126 23.19 10.25 -9.89
N ALA A 127 22.47 10.23 -11.01
CA ALA A 127 21.87 11.42 -11.60
C ALA A 127 20.81 12.04 -10.68
N VAL A 128 19.95 11.21 -10.06
CA VAL A 128 18.95 11.63 -9.07
C VAL A 128 19.62 12.20 -7.83
N GLY A 129 20.62 11.52 -7.26
CA GLY A 129 21.39 12.00 -6.12
C GLY A 129 22.03 13.36 -6.39
N ALA A 130 22.73 13.51 -7.54
CA ALA A 130 23.34 14.78 -7.95
C ALA A 130 22.30 15.91 -8.07
N LEU A 131 21.11 15.62 -8.61
CA LEU A 131 20.02 16.60 -8.72
C LEU A 131 19.48 17.01 -7.34
N LEU A 132 19.33 16.07 -6.41
CA LEU A 132 18.88 16.35 -5.05
C LEU A 132 19.82 17.29 -4.27
N VAL A 133 21.14 17.16 -4.48
CA VAL A 133 22.15 18.05 -3.83
C VAL A 133 22.40 19.34 -4.59
N SER A 134 22.08 19.43 -5.88
CA SER A 134 22.36 20.59 -6.74
C SER A 134 21.64 21.89 -6.33
N GLY A 135 20.65 21.79 -5.44
CA GLY A 135 19.77 22.90 -5.07
C GLY A 135 18.68 23.21 -6.11
N ARG A 136 18.57 22.45 -7.21
CA ARG A 136 17.49 22.62 -8.22
C ARG A 136 16.12 22.28 -7.62
N LEU A 137 16.05 21.31 -6.71
CA LEU A 137 14.88 21.02 -5.86
C LEU A 137 14.96 21.82 -4.56
N ARG A 138 15.07 23.14 -4.68
CA ARG A 138 15.22 24.03 -3.52
C ARG A 138 14.07 23.87 -2.55
N GLY A 139 14.40 23.69 -1.31
CA GLY A 139 13.46 23.87 -0.23
C GLY A 139 12.95 22.60 0.43
N PHE A 140 13.44 21.39 0.13
CA PHE A 140 13.11 20.23 0.96
C PHE A 140 14.05 20.14 2.18
N ASP A 141 13.51 19.60 3.27
CA ASP A 141 14.26 19.30 4.50
C ASP A 141 14.45 17.77 4.65
N HIS A 142 13.48 16.98 4.16
CA HIS A 142 13.42 15.54 4.35
C HIS A 142 12.89 14.85 3.09
N LEU A 143 13.67 13.94 2.53
CA LEU A 143 13.25 12.99 1.51
C LEU A 143 12.65 11.77 2.20
N VAL A 144 11.46 11.34 1.77
CA VAL A 144 10.77 10.15 2.29
C VAL A 144 10.18 9.38 1.11
N MET A 145 10.66 8.16 0.90
CA MET A 145 10.16 7.25 -0.12
C MET A 145 9.66 6.00 0.57
N GLU A 146 8.35 5.93 0.79
CA GLU A 146 7.69 4.88 1.59
C GLU A 146 7.20 3.73 0.71
N ARG A 147 7.08 2.53 1.29
CA ARG A 147 6.40 1.37 0.71
C ARG A 147 6.94 0.94 -0.67
N MET A 148 8.23 1.12 -0.89
CA MET A 148 8.91 0.63 -2.09
C MET A 148 9.11 -0.89 -2.02
N ALA A 149 9.16 -1.55 -3.17
CA ALA A 149 9.55 -2.96 -3.24
C ALA A 149 10.98 -3.12 -2.72
N GLY A 150 11.19 -3.96 -1.69
CA GLY A 150 12.54 -4.17 -1.10
C GLY A 150 13.49 -4.88 -2.06
N GLU A 151 12.94 -5.59 -3.06
CA GLU A 151 13.70 -6.28 -4.10
C GLU A 151 14.04 -5.37 -5.30
N ASP A 152 13.59 -4.09 -5.31
CA ASP A 152 13.90 -3.14 -6.38
C ASP A 152 15.40 -2.78 -6.35
N PRO A 153 16.19 -3.16 -7.38
CA PRO A 153 17.63 -2.92 -7.40
C PRO A 153 18.01 -1.42 -7.42
N PHE A 154 17.07 -0.54 -7.75
CA PHE A 154 17.30 0.92 -7.69
C PHE A 154 17.43 1.41 -6.24
N VAL A 155 16.74 0.81 -5.28
CA VAL A 155 16.71 1.28 -3.87
C VAL A 155 18.10 1.31 -3.24
N PRO A 156 18.90 0.22 -3.22
CA PRO A 156 20.24 0.24 -2.66
C PRO A 156 21.19 1.13 -3.46
N GLN A 157 21.02 1.26 -4.79
CA GLN A 157 21.81 2.15 -5.61
C GLN A 157 21.57 3.61 -5.25
N LEU A 158 20.32 4.00 -5.01
CA LEU A 158 19.98 5.36 -4.58
C LEU A 158 20.54 5.64 -3.18
N ALA A 159 20.37 4.72 -2.23
CA ALA A 159 20.91 4.88 -0.88
C ALA A 159 22.44 5.11 -0.91
N GLY A 160 23.18 4.27 -1.63
CA GLY A 160 24.63 4.42 -1.78
C GLY A 160 25.05 5.72 -2.50
N ALA A 161 24.31 6.14 -3.54
CA ALA A 161 24.57 7.41 -4.23
C ALA A 161 24.34 8.63 -3.31
N LEU A 162 23.30 8.60 -2.47
CA LEU A 162 23.01 9.64 -1.50
C LEU A 162 24.12 9.74 -0.44
N GLU A 163 24.58 8.61 0.10
CA GLU A 163 25.68 8.57 1.07
C GLU A 163 26.97 9.18 0.51
N GLN A 164 27.35 8.81 -0.72
CA GLN A 164 28.54 9.38 -1.40
C GLN A 164 28.44 10.89 -1.59
N LEU A 165 27.24 11.44 -1.64
CA LEU A 165 26.97 12.88 -1.79
C LEU A 165 26.76 13.60 -0.45
N GLY A 166 27.00 12.94 0.67
CA GLY A 166 26.87 13.51 2.01
C GLY A 166 25.43 13.66 2.50
N LEU A 167 24.48 12.94 1.89
CA LEU A 167 23.10 12.77 2.38
C LEU A 167 22.96 11.35 2.95
N PRO A 168 23.28 11.11 4.21
CA PRO A 168 23.10 9.78 4.79
C PRO A 168 21.62 9.35 4.67
N ALA A 169 21.42 8.25 3.95
CA ALA A 169 20.12 7.65 3.78
C ALA A 169 19.92 6.52 4.80
N THR A 170 18.72 6.46 5.36
CA THR A 170 18.28 5.33 6.19
C THR A 170 17.30 4.51 5.38
N LEU A 171 17.58 3.22 5.27
CA LEU A 171 16.67 2.23 4.70
C LEU A 171 16.11 1.39 5.84
N ALA A 172 14.78 1.37 5.96
CA ALA A 172 14.07 0.61 6.98
C ALA A 172 13.07 -0.34 6.35
N GLU A 173 12.90 -1.52 6.94
CA GLU A 173 11.79 -2.41 6.59
C GLU A 173 10.45 -1.75 6.93
N ASP A 174 9.48 -1.88 6.03
CA ASP A 174 8.13 -1.31 6.12
C ASP A 174 7.06 -2.40 5.97
N GLY A 175 7.31 -3.55 6.55
CA GLY A 175 6.45 -4.71 6.46
C GLY A 175 6.63 -5.51 5.17
N GLY A 176 5.57 -6.20 4.76
CA GLY A 176 5.62 -7.01 3.55
C GLY A 176 4.24 -7.28 2.96
N CYS A 177 4.24 -7.71 1.71
CA CYS A 177 3.06 -8.11 0.95
C CYS A 177 3.02 -9.63 0.83
N PRO A 178 2.15 -10.32 1.59
CA PRO A 178 1.96 -11.76 1.45
C PRO A 178 1.48 -12.11 0.04
N TYR A 179 2.04 -13.16 -0.57
CA TYR A 179 1.66 -13.58 -1.91
C TYR A 179 1.70 -15.11 -2.09
N VAL A 180 1.10 -15.56 -3.18
CA VAL A 180 1.16 -16.95 -3.65
C VAL A 180 1.85 -16.97 -5.01
N PRO A 181 3.04 -17.58 -5.15
CA PRO A 181 3.55 -17.97 -6.45
C PRO A 181 2.65 -19.09 -6.99
N LEU A 182 1.90 -18.78 -8.05
CA LEU A 182 0.84 -19.64 -8.55
C LEU A 182 1.43 -20.89 -9.24
N PRO A 183 1.10 -22.10 -8.76
CA PRO A 183 1.54 -23.34 -9.39
C PRO A 183 0.63 -23.71 -10.58
N ALA A 184 0.95 -24.83 -11.23
CA ALA A 184 0.22 -25.31 -12.41
C ALA A 184 -1.24 -25.73 -12.14
N SER A 185 -1.65 -25.94 -10.88
CA SER A 185 -3.02 -26.30 -10.53
C SER A 185 -3.39 -25.86 -9.11
N PHE A 186 -4.68 -25.69 -8.85
CA PHE A 186 -5.19 -25.40 -7.52
C PHE A 186 -4.91 -26.52 -6.52
N GLU A 187 -4.87 -27.78 -6.97
CA GLU A 187 -4.49 -28.89 -6.11
C GLU A 187 -3.01 -28.81 -5.71
N ALA A 188 -2.10 -28.48 -6.65
CA ALA A 188 -0.70 -28.25 -6.34
C ALA A 188 -0.49 -27.07 -5.37
N TYR A 189 -1.32 -26.03 -5.46
CA TYR A 189 -1.34 -24.95 -4.44
C TYR A 189 -1.74 -25.49 -3.07
N ARG A 190 -2.85 -26.24 -2.99
CA ARG A 190 -3.31 -26.83 -1.72
C ARG A 190 -2.27 -27.70 -1.04
N GLN A 191 -1.51 -28.45 -1.82
CA GLN A 191 -0.42 -29.31 -1.30
C GLN A 191 0.74 -28.53 -0.69
N LYS A 192 0.98 -27.28 -1.14
CA LYS A 192 2.00 -26.39 -0.57
C LYS A 192 1.59 -25.73 0.76
N LEU A 193 0.29 -25.68 1.06
CA LEU A 193 -0.20 -25.17 2.33
C LEU A 193 0.17 -26.13 3.47
N ASP A 194 0.41 -25.57 4.66
CA ASP A 194 0.48 -26.38 5.87
C ASP A 194 -0.86 -27.11 6.13
N ARG A 195 -0.84 -28.07 7.05
CA ARG A 195 -2.00 -28.94 7.34
C ARG A 195 -3.22 -28.14 7.72
N ASP A 196 -3.07 -27.13 8.57
CA ASP A 196 -4.17 -26.36 9.14
C ASP A 196 -4.75 -25.40 8.09
N ALA A 197 -3.91 -24.69 7.36
CA ALA A 197 -4.33 -23.82 6.26
C ALA A 197 -5.07 -24.63 5.16
N ARG A 198 -4.53 -25.78 4.77
CA ARG A 198 -5.15 -26.70 3.81
C ARG A 198 -6.53 -27.15 4.28
N TYR A 199 -6.65 -27.56 5.54
CA TYR A 199 -7.93 -27.95 6.13
C TYR A 199 -8.94 -26.80 6.10
N VAL A 200 -8.51 -25.60 6.51
CA VAL A 200 -9.39 -24.42 6.57
C VAL A 200 -9.84 -24.00 5.17
N VAL A 201 -8.96 -24.00 4.17
CA VAL A 201 -9.30 -23.68 2.77
C VAL A 201 -10.31 -24.69 2.22
N THR A 202 -10.00 -26.00 2.35
CA THR A 202 -10.89 -27.07 1.86
C THR A 202 -12.25 -27.02 2.52
N ARG A 203 -12.29 -26.84 3.83
CA ARG A 203 -13.52 -26.71 4.60
C ARG A 203 -14.32 -25.48 4.16
N SER A 204 -13.66 -24.32 3.95
CA SER A 204 -14.35 -23.09 3.57
C SER A 204 -15.06 -23.21 2.23
N LEU A 205 -14.44 -23.86 1.24
CA LEU A 205 -15.06 -24.14 -0.06
C LEU A 205 -16.26 -25.06 0.10
N ARG A 206 -16.08 -26.18 0.80
CA ARG A 206 -17.17 -27.14 1.04
C ARG A 206 -18.36 -26.53 1.79
N GLU A 207 -18.12 -25.72 2.84
CA GLU A 207 -19.19 -25.08 3.60
C GLU A 207 -19.89 -23.98 2.76
N LEU A 208 -19.17 -23.30 1.85
CA LEU A 208 -19.79 -22.39 0.88
C LEU A 208 -20.72 -23.15 -0.07
N GLU A 209 -20.27 -24.24 -0.68
CA GLU A 209 -21.06 -25.08 -1.58
C GLU A 209 -22.30 -25.62 -0.89
N LYS A 210 -22.14 -26.14 0.33
CA LYS A 210 -23.25 -26.65 1.15
C LYS A 210 -24.28 -25.58 1.48
N TRP A 211 -23.80 -24.38 1.83
CA TRP A 211 -24.68 -23.25 2.16
C TRP A 211 -25.41 -22.71 0.93
N ALA A 212 -24.71 -22.61 -0.21
CA ALA A 212 -25.31 -22.17 -1.47
C ALA A 212 -26.36 -23.13 -2.01
N GLY A 213 -26.33 -24.42 -1.60
CA GLY A 213 -27.31 -25.41 -2.01
C GLY A 213 -27.37 -25.63 -3.53
N LYS A 214 -28.57 -25.84 -4.06
CA LYS A 214 -28.81 -25.92 -5.52
C LYS A 214 -29.64 -24.71 -5.96
N PRO A 215 -29.26 -24.00 -7.05
CA PRO A 215 -28.26 -24.38 -8.08
C PRO A 215 -26.80 -24.07 -7.72
N GLY A 216 -26.48 -23.62 -6.50
CA GLY A 216 -25.13 -23.27 -6.09
C GLY A 216 -24.90 -21.74 -6.06
N PHE A 217 -23.66 -21.32 -6.26
CA PHE A 217 -23.30 -19.91 -6.39
C PHE A 217 -22.80 -19.59 -7.82
N THR A 218 -22.94 -18.33 -8.20
CA THR A 218 -22.39 -17.82 -9.46
C THR A 218 -21.28 -16.82 -9.17
N ARG A 219 -20.13 -16.96 -9.85
CA ARG A 219 -19.06 -15.96 -9.87
C ARG A 219 -19.28 -15.02 -11.06
N VAL A 220 -19.42 -13.74 -10.81
CA VAL A 220 -19.55 -12.70 -11.83
C VAL A 220 -18.28 -11.84 -11.81
N VAL A 221 -17.78 -11.46 -12.98
CA VAL A 221 -16.63 -10.54 -13.14
C VAL A 221 -17.07 -9.39 -14.03
N ALA A 222 -16.87 -8.16 -13.61
CA ALA A 222 -17.20 -6.98 -14.40
C ALA A 222 -16.37 -6.92 -15.68
N ARG A 223 -17.05 -6.85 -16.84
CA ARG A 223 -16.43 -6.74 -18.17
C ARG A 223 -16.95 -5.54 -18.96
N THR A 224 -18.08 -4.98 -18.56
CA THR A 224 -18.75 -3.85 -19.19
C THR A 224 -18.90 -2.67 -18.22
N PRO A 225 -19.09 -1.44 -18.72
CA PRO A 225 -19.37 -0.29 -17.84
C PRO A 225 -20.59 -0.48 -16.93
N ALA A 226 -21.63 -1.20 -17.41
CA ALA A 226 -22.82 -1.51 -16.61
C ALA A 226 -22.48 -2.47 -15.46
N GLU A 227 -21.75 -3.55 -15.75
CA GLU A 227 -21.27 -4.50 -14.73
C GLU A 227 -20.30 -3.84 -13.76
N LEU A 228 -19.43 -2.91 -14.23
CA LEU A 228 -18.57 -2.12 -13.35
C LEU A 228 -19.40 -1.29 -12.38
N ALA A 229 -20.42 -0.59 -12.86
CA ALA A 229 -21.30 0.20 -11.99
C ALA A 229 -22.00 -0.69 -10.94
N GLN A 230 -22.53 -1.85 -11.36
CA GLN A 230 -23.12 -2.84 -10.46
C GLN A 230 -22.13 -3.37 -9.44
N GLY A 231 -20.95 -3.81 -9.88
CA GLY A 231 -19.90 -4.39 -9.02
C GLY A 231 -19.39 -3.39 -7.98
N ARG A 232 -19.23 -2.10 -8.36
CA ARG A 232 -18.87 -1.03 -7.41
C ARG A 232 -19.92 -0.85 -6.34
N ALA A 233 -21.19 -0.76 -6.71
CA ALA A 233 -22.28 -0.64 -5.75
C ALA A 233 -22.31 -1.83 -4.77
N ILE A 234 -22.12 -3.06 -5.28
CA ILE A 234 -22.02 -4.28 -4.47
C ILE A 234 -20.82 -4.22 -3.52
N LEU A 235 -19.62 -3.86 -4.03
CA LEU A 235 -18.40 -3.76 -3.22
C LEU A 235 -18.56 -2.73 -2.09
N HIS A 236 -19.09 -1.54 -2.40
CA HIS A 236 -19.30 -0.49 -1.40
C HIS A 236 -20.28 -0.92 -0.31
N SER A 237 -21.43 -1.52 -0.71
CA SER A 237 -22.43 -2.02 0.24
C SER A 237 -21.86 -3.09 1.17
N LEU A 238 -21.24 -4.13 0.60
CA LEU A 238 -20.68 -5.24 1.37
C LEU A 238 -19.46 -4.85 2.22
N HIS A 239 -18.67 -3.87 1.77
CA HIS A 239 -17.59 -3.31 2.55
C HIS A 239 -18.12 -2.49 3.73
N GLY A 240 -19.11 -1.63 3.48
CA GLY A 240 -19.79 -0.85 4.52
C GLY A 240 -20.39 -1.73 5.61
N GLU A 241 -21.13 -2.77 5.25
CA GLU A 241 -21.70 -3.74 6.21
C GLU A 241 -20.61 -4.35 7.12
N ARG A 242 -19.48 -4.74 6.53
CA ARG A 242 -18.36 -5.34 7.28
C ARG A 242 -17.78 -4.39 8.33
N TRP A 243 -17.64 -3.10 7.99
CA TRP A 243 -16.99 -2.12 8.86
C TRP A 243 -17.96 -1.51 9.88
N SER A 244 -19.22 -1.24 9.49
CA SER A 244 -20.26 -0.76 10.40
C SER A 244 -20.54 -1.76 11.52
N GLY A 245 -20.53 -3.07 11.22
CA GLY A 245 -20.61 -4.13 12.23
C GLY A 245 -19.47 -4.14 13.25
N ASN A 246 -18.36 -3.44 12.96
CA ASN A 246 -17.22 -3.25 13.87
C ASN A 246 -17.13 -1.82 14.44
N GLY A 247 -18.12 -0.96 14.18
CA GLY A 247 -18.16 0.44 14.67
C GLY A 247 -17.27 1.41 13.89
N TYR A 248 -16.95 1.11 12.62
CA TYR A 248 -16.14 1.96 11.73
C TYR A 248 -16.86 2.25 10.42
N GLU A 249 -16.56 3.38 9.80
CA GLU A 249 -17.19 3.78 8.53
C GLU A 249 -16.59 3.10 7.30
N GLY A 250 -15.44 2.46 7.39
CA GLY A 250 -14.74 1.87 6.24
C GLY A 250 -14.18 2.93 5.27
N VAL A 251 -13.26 2.51 4.39
CA VAL A 251 -12.51 3.43 3.51
C VAL A 251 -13.39 4.09 2.44
N PHE A 252 -14.46 3.44 2.00
CA PHE A 252 -15.41 4.01 1.01
C PHE A 252 -16.29 5.13 1.58
N ALA A 253 -16.24 5.42 2.88
CA ALA A 253 -16.83 6.64 3.46
C ALA A 253 -16.06 7.91 3.03
N SER A 254 -14.78 7.79 2.67
CA SER A 254 -14.03 8.88 2.07
C SER A 254 -14.43 9.11 0.62
N GLU A 255 -14.92 10.32 0.33
CA GLU A 255 -15.28 10.72 -1.03
C GLU A 255 -14.06 10.74 -1.97
N ARG A 256 -12.87 11.16 -1.47
CA ARG A 256 -11.63 11.17 -2.26
C ARG A 256 -11.16 9.78 -2.60
N PHE A 257 -11.17 8.88 -1.62
CA PHE A 257 -10.86 7.47 -1.84
C PHE A 257 -11.79 6.87 -2.90
N THR A 258 -13.09 7.11 -2.77
CA THR A 258 -14.11 6.59 -3.69
C THR A 258 -13.91 7.15 -5.10
N ARG A 259 -13.76 8.47 -5.27
CA ARG A 259 -13.52 9.09 -6.58
C ARG A 259 -12.23 8.60 -7.24
N PHE A 260 -11.16 8.45 -6.45
CA PHE A 260 -9.91 7.90 -6.95
C PHE A 260 -10.11 6.50 -7.53
N HIS A 261 -10.75 5.60 -6.78
CA HIS A 261 -10.98 4.23 -7.23
C HIS A 261 -12.00 4.12 -8.35
N ASP A 262 -13.00 4.96 -8.37
CA ASP A 262 -13.96 5.04 -9.47
C ASP A 262 -13.25 5.36 -10.80
N GLU A 263 -12.32 6.29 -10.77
CA GLU A 263 -11.51 6.67 -11.93
C GLU A 263 -10.54 5.56 -12.34
N VAL A 264 -9.82 4.98 -11.38
CA VAL A 264 -8.88 3.88 -11.63
C VAL A 264 -9.59 2.64 -12.16
N MET A 265 -10.70 2.22 -11.55
CA MET A 265 -11.47 1.07 -12.01
C MET A 265 -12.00 1.26 -13.44
N ALA A 266 -12.51 2.46 -13.77
CA ALA A 266 -12.98 2.78 -15.11
C ALA A 266 -11.84 2.71 -16.14
N ALA A 267 -10.66 3.23 -15.79
CA ALA A 267 -9.50 3.21 -16.67
C ALA A 267 -8.90 1.81 -16.84
N LEU A 268 -9.02 0.93 -15.82
CA LEU A 268 -8.52 -0.45 -15.86
C LEU A 268 -9.52 -1.43 -16.52
N LEU A 269 -10.76 -1.03 -16.78
CA LEU A 269 -11.75 -1.90 -17.41
C LEU A 269 -11.31 -2.31 -18.83
N ASP A 270 -10.74 -1.38 -19.57
CA ASP A 270 -10.27 -1.60 -20.97
C ASP A 270 -9.00 -0.77 -21.30
N GLY A 271 -8.22 -0.43 -20.28
CA GLY A 271 -7.04 0.43 -20.45
C GLY A 271 -5.72 -0.33 -20.57
N PRO A 272 -4.64 0.39 -20.98
CA PRO A 272 -3.32 -0.21 -21.19
C PRO A 272 -2.49 -0.40 -19.90
N ASP A 273 -2.90 0.15 -18.78
CA ASP A 273 -2.11 0.19 -17.53
C ASP A 273 -2.45 -0.95 -16.57
N GLY A 274 -3.05 -2.03 -17.08
CA GLY A 274 -3.51 -3.19 -16.33
C GLY A 274 -4.95 -3.52 -16.66
N LYS A 275 -5.49 -4.56 -16.00
CA LYS A 275 -6.89 -4.98 -16.14
C LYS A 275 -7.59 -4.97 -14.79
N LEU A 276 -8.83 -4.54 -14.79
CA LEU A 276 -9.71 -4.68 -13.63
C LEU A 276 -10.22 -6.13 -13.52
N GLU A 277 -10.12 -6.69 -12.32
CA GLU A 277 -10.82 -7.92 -11.95
C GLU A 277 -11.69 -7.65 -10.72
N LEU A 278 -12.76 -6.86 -10.92
CA LEU A 278 -13.81 -6.68 -9.94
C LEU A 278 -14.80 -7.84 -10.06
N GLN A 279 -14.86 -8.69 -9.03
CA GLN A 279 -15.66 -9.90 -9.05
C GLN A 279 -16.53 -10.02 -7.80
N TRP A 280 -17.65 -10.72 -7.91
CA TRP A 280 -18.51 -11.02 -6.78
C TRP A 280 -19.18 -12.37 -6.91
N LEU A 281 -19.51 -12.98 -5.77
CA LEU A 281 -20.29 -14.22 -5.71
C LEU A 281 -21.75 -13.89 -5.40
N VAL A 282 -22.64 -14.59 -6.09
CA VAL A 282 -24.10 -14.50 -5.94
C VAL A 282 -24.62 -15.85 -5.46
N VAL A 283 -25.38 -15.84 -4.37
CA VAL A 283 -26.10 -17.00 -3.81
C VAL A 283 -27.56 -16.61 -3.70
N ASP A 284 -28.46 -17.43 -4.23
CA ASP A 284 -29.90 -17.17 -4.25
C ASP A 284 -30.28 -15.77 -4.78
N GLY A 285 -29.61 -15.35 -5.87
CA GLY A 285 -29.79 -14.03 -6.49
C GLY A 285 -29.22 -12.85 -5.71
N ARG A 286 -28.53 -13.08 -4.57
CA ARG A 286 -27.98 -12.01 -3.70
C ARG A 286 -26.45 -12.01 -3.72
N PRO A 287 -25.79 -10.85 -3.94
CA PRO A 287 -24.36 -10.72 -3.77
C PRO A 287 -23.95 -10.95 -2.31
N VAL A 288 -22.96 -11.83 -2.09
CA VAL A 288 -22.54 -12.22 -0.73
C VAL A 288 -21.10 -11.84 -0.39
N VAL A 289 -20.22 -11.74 -1.40
CA VAL A 289 -18.83 -11.28 -1.26
C VAL A 289 -18.36 -10.67 -2.56
N ALA A 290 -17.57 -9.61 -2.48
CA ALA A 290 -16.93 -8.97 -3.63
C ALA A 290 -15.44 -8.82 -3.38
N LEU A 291 -14.63 -8.99 -4.43
CA LEU A 291 -13.19 -8.76 -4.45
C LEU A 291 -12.86 -7.77 -5.57
N TYR A 292 -12.06 -6.78 -5.24
CA TYR A 292 -11.44 -5.85 -6.17
C TYR A 292 -9.98 -6.20 -6.33
N ASN A 293 -9.63 -6.75 -7.48
CA ASN A 293 -8.28 -7.09 -7.87
C ASN A 293 -7.85 -6.24 -9.07
N ILE A 294 -6.54 -6.05 -9.19
CA ILE A 294 -5.88 -5.44 -10.35
C ILE A 294 -4.96 -6.50 -10.95
N VAL A 295 -5.11 -6.79 -12.24
CA VAL A 295 -4.18 -7.66 -12.96
C VAL A 295 -3.18 -6.79 -13.72
N TYR A 296 -1.91 -6.97 -13.41
CA TYR A 296 -0.84 -6.22 -14.04
C TYR A 296 0.36 -7.14 -14.33
N ARG A 297 0.74 -7.24 -15.60
CA ARG A 297 1.90 -8.04 -16.06
C ARG A 297 1.91 -9.50 -15.57
N GLY A 298 0.76 -10.16 -15.66
CA GLY A 298 0.62 -11.57 -15.28
C GLY A 298 0.56 -11.81 -13.75
N ARG A 299 0.39 -10.76 -12.96
CA ARG A 299 0.19 -10.85 -11.51
C ARG A 299 -1.16 -10.27 -11.13
N VAL A 300 -1.82 -10.90 -10.17
CA VAL A 300 -3.08 -10.43 -9.58
C VAL A 300 -2.77 -9.74 -8.26
N TYR A 301 -3.16 -8.50 -8.11
CA TYR A 301 -3.02 -7.71 -6.89
C TYR A 301 -4.39 -7.55 -6.23
N PHE A 302 -4.58 -8.18 -5.08
CA PHE A 302 -5.81 -8.02 -4.32
C PHE A 302 -5.81 -6.70 -3.55
N TYR A 303 -6.71 -5.79 -3.93
CA TYR A 303 -6.75 -4.46 -3.33
C TYR A 303 -7.79 -4.34 -2.21
N GLN A 304 -9.06 -4.72 -2.44
CA GLN A 304 -10.12 -4.53 -1.46
C GLN A 304 -11.20 -5.60 -1.55
N SER A 305 -11.97 -5.78 -0.46
CA SER A 305 -13.12 -6.69 -0.42
C SER A 305 -14.25 -6.20 0.46
N GLY A 306 -15.45 -6.68 0.15
CA GLY A 306 -16.63 -6.61 1.01
C GLY A 306 -17.29 -7.96 1.13
N ARG A 307 -17.98 -8.24 2.25
CA ARG A 307 -18.68 -9.49 2.46
C ARG A 307 -19.86 -9.35 3.40
N LYS A 308 -20.87 -10.17 3.23
CA LYS A 308 -21.98 -10.35 4.18
C LYS A 308 -21.46 -10.86 5.54
N LEU A 309 -22.13 -10.43 6.61
CA LEU A 309 -21.87 -10.89 7.98
C LEU A 309 -22.93 -11.87 8.48
N ASP A 310 -24.14 -11.76 7.97
CA ASP A 310 -25.31 -12.59 8.32
C ASP A 310 -25.32 -13.94 7.59
N VAL A 311 -24.20 -14.67 7.70
CA VAL A 311 -24.05 -16.02 7.15
C VAL A 311 -23.70 -17.00 8.26
N PRO A 312 -23.98 -18.31 8.08
CA PRO A 312 -23.63 -19.31 9.09
C PRO A 312 -22.14 -19.23 9.48
N LYS A 313 -21.82 -19.35 10.76
CA LYS A 313 -20.43 -19.21 11.28
C LYS A 313 -19.43 -20.16 10.62
N ALA A 314 -19.90 -21.30 10.10
CA ALA A 314 -19.06 -22.25 9.38
C ALA A 314 -18.61 -21.73 8.01
N VAL A 315 -19.40 -20.86 7.38
CA VAL A 315 -19.14 -20.31 6.05
C VAL A 315 -18.15 -19.15 6.18
N LYS A 316 -16.90 -19.37 5.75
CA LYS A 316 -15.83 -18.36 5.76
C LYS A 316 -15.78 -17.66 4.40
N LEU A 317 -16.78 -16.81 4.08
CA LEU A 317 -16.95 -16.19 2.76
C LEU A 317 -15.67 -15.55 2.21
N GLY A 318 -14.97 -14.75 3.02
CA GLY A 318 -13.74 -14.10 2.56
C GLY A 318 -12.66 -15.08 2.16
N LEU A 319 -12.47 -16.16 2.93
CA LEU A 319 -11.47 -17.17 2.64
C LEU A 319 -11.85 -18.00 1.39
N ALA A 320 -13.12 -18.41 1.30
CA ALA A 320 -13.63 -19.14 0.15
C ALA A 320 -13.52 -18.30 -1.15
N ALA A 321 -13.88 -17.01 -1.08
CA ALA A 321 -13.78 -16.11 -2.23
C ALA A 321 -12.33 -15.97 -2.72
N HIS A 322 -11.36 -15.83 -1.81
CA HIS A 322 -9.95 -15.81 -2.18
C HIS A 322 -9.46 -17.15 -2.74
N ALA A 323 -9.89 -18.28 -2.18
CA ALA A 323 -9.55 -19.60 -2.73
C ALA A 323 -10.09 -19.79 -4.15
N LEU A 324 -11.31 -19.34 -4.44
CA LEU A 324 -11.88 -19.34 -5.79
C LEU A 324 -11.14 -18.39 -6.73
N ALA A 325 -10.77 -17.19 -6.25
CA ALA A 325 -9.99 -16.23 -7.03
C ALA A 325 -8.58 -16.74 -7.36
N LEU A 326 -7.93 -17.43 -6.42
CA LEU A 326 -6.65 -18.12 -6.64
C LEU A 326 -6.78 -19.22 -7.69
N GLY A 327 -7.84 -20.04 -7.61
CA GLY A 327 -8.11 -21.06 -8.63
C GLY A 327 -8.26 -20.45 -10.02
N ALA A 328 -9.08 -19.41 -10.13
CA ALA A 328 -9.27 -18.69 -11.40
C ALA A 328 -7.97 -18.05 -11.91
N ALA A 329 -7.15 -17.45 -11.04
CA ALA A 329 -5.87 -16.86 -11.42
C ALA A 329 -4.87 -17.92 -11.95
N ILE A 330 -4.91 -19.14 -11.41
CA ILE A 330 -4.13 -20.29 -11.91
C ILE A 330 -4.65 -20.71 -13.28
N ASP A 331 -5.97 -20.85 -13.44
CA ASP A 331 -6.60 -21.28 -14.71
C ASP A 331 -6.36 -20.23 -15.82
N ASP A 332 -6.30 -18.94 -15.48
CA ASP A 332 -5.97 -17.83 -16.38
C ASP A 332 -4.46 -17.72 -16.67
N GLY A 333 -3.62 -18.58 -16.09
CA GLY A 333 -2.18 -18.64 -16.32
C GLY A 333 -1.38 -17.49 -15.72
N HIS A 334 -1.88 -16.84 -14.66
CA HIS A 334 -1.13 -15.83 -13.93
C HIS A 334 0.01 -16.45 -13.13
N ALA A 335 1.10 -15.68 -12.95
CA ALA A 335 2.28 -16.13 -12.23
C ALA A 335 2.16 -15.99 -10.71
N GLU A 336 1.36 -15.01 -10.24
CA GLU A 336 1.34 -14.63 -8.84
C GLU A 336 -0.01 -14.03 -8.42
N TYR A 337 -0.43 -14.31 -7.19
CA TYR A 337 -1.55 -13.65 -6.50
C TYR A 337 -1.02 -12.95 -5.26
N ASP A 338 -0.93 -11.63 -5.31
CA ASP A 338 -0.41 -10.76 -4.27
C ASP A 338 -1.56 -10.17 -3.44
N PHE A 339 -1.52 -10.38 -2.13
CA PHE A 339 -2.53 -9.85 -1.23
C PHE A 339 -2.29 -8.39 -0.83
N LEU A 340 -1.23 -7.76 -1.30
CA LEU A 340 -0.75 -6.47 -0.83
C LEU A 340 -0.49 -6.43 0.67
N ALA A 341 -0.01 -5.32 1.20
CA ALA A 341 0.34 -5.24 2.61
C ALA A 341 -0.87 -5.39 3.55
N GLY A 342 -0.56 -5.68 4.78
CA GLY A 342 -1.54 -5.83 5.86
C GLY A 342 -1.47 -7.19 6.57
N ALA A 343 -1.55 -7.15 7.90
CA ALA A 343 -1.33 -8.30 8.79
C ALA A 343 -2.59 -9.14 9.08
N SER A 344 -3.53 -9.25 8.13
CA SER A 344 -4.76 -10.03 8.39
C SER A 344 -4.48 -11.54 8.42
N GLN A 345 -5.15 -12.24 9.33
CA GLN A 345 -4.99 -13.67 9.54
C GLN A 345 -5.18 -14.50 8.26
N TYR A 346 -6.19 -14.19 7.46
CA TYR A 346 -6.47 -14.94 6.23
C TYR A 346 -5.35 -14.81 5.18
N LYS A 347 -4.67 -13.64 5.10
CA LYS A 347 -3.52 -13.47 4.21
C LYS A 347 -2.40 -14.43 4.59
N ARG A 348 -2.09 -14.54 5.90
CA ARG A 348 -1.10 -15.50 6.40
C ARG A 348 -1.47 -16.96 6.16
N GLN A 349 -2.77 -17.29 6.20
CA GLN A 349 -3.26 -18.64 5.94
C GLN A 349 -3.21 -19.04 4.47
N LEU A 350 -3.32 -18.08 3.56
CA LEU A 350 -3.35 -18.33 2.12
C LEU A 350 -1.99 -18.14 1.45
N ALA A 351 -1.16 -17.22 1.94
CA ALA A 351 0.11 -16.89 1.33
C ALA A 351 1.16 -17.99 1.54
N LEU A 352 2.06 -18.13 0.59
CA LEU A 352 3.20 -19.04 0.65
C LEU A 352 4.53 -18.30 0.84
N ALA A 353 4.55 -16.99 0.57
CA ALA A 353 5.73 -16.14 0.70
C ALA A 353 5.31 -14.67 0.94
N ALA A 354 6.27 -13.77 1.10
CA ALA A 354 6.03 -12.35 1.22
C ALA A 354 7.14 -11.55 0.52
N HIS A 355 6.76 -10.54 -0.27
CA HIS A 355 7.68 -9.55 -0.78
C HIS A 355 7.93 -8.47 0.27
N PRO A 356 9.18 -8.13 0.60
CA PRO A 356 9.47 -7.08 1.57
C PRO A 356 9.10 -5.70 1.01
N LEU A 357 8.61 -4.83 1.88
CA LEU A 357 8.50 -3.40 1.62
C LEU A 357 9.57 -2.66 2.40
N VAL A 358 10.07 -1.57 1.83
CA VAL A 358 11.09 -0.72 2.46
C VAL A 358 10.75 0.76 2.31
N THR A 359 11.20 1.52 3.28
CA THR A 359 11.14 2.98 3.30
C THR A 359 12.54 3.56 3.33
N LEU A 360 12.88 4.44 2.36
CA LEU A 360 14.10 5.20 2.33
C LEU A 360 13.85 6.62 2.82
N THR A 361 14.67 7.09 3.76
CA THR A 361 14.62 8.47 4.25
C THR A 361 16.00 9.10 4.21
N ALA A 362 16.07 10.40 3.87
CA ALA A 362 17.31 11.17 3.95
C ALA A 362 17.01 12.62 4.32
N ALA A 363 17.82 13.21 5.20
CA ALA A 363 17.75 14.64 5.50
C ALA A 363 18.57 15.44 4.48
N ALA A 364 18.07 16.59 4.03
CA ALA A 364 18.83 17.47 3.15
C ALA A 364 20.14 17.92 3.83
N PRO A 365 21.22 18.23 3.07
CA PRO A 365 22.56 18.47 3.62
C PRO A 365 22.70 19.88 4.24
N THR A 366 21.66 20.37 4.90
CA THR A 366 21.66 21.65 5.60
C THR A 366 21.50 21.47 7.11
N VAL A 367 22.12 22.34 7.90
CA VAL A 367 21.99 22.31 9.37
C VAL A 367 20.52 22.40 9.77
N ARG A 368 19.77 23.30 9.13
CA ARG A 368 18.32 23.44 9.38
C ARG A 368 17.56 22.15 9.14
N ALA A 369 17.79 21.47 8.04
CA ALA A 369 17.10 20.21 7.71
C ALA A 369 17.44 19.11 8.71
N ARG A 370 18.73 18.95 9.01
CA ARG A 370 19.21 17.95 9.98
C ARG A 370 18.61 18.18 11.38
N THR A 371 18.62 19.44 11.85
CA THR A 371 18.04 19.77 13.18
C THR A 371 16.51 19.60 13.18
N ALA A 372 15.80 20.00 12.13
CA ALA A 372 14.34 19.83 12.06
C ALA A 372 13.94 18.36 12.01
N VAL A 373 14.62 17.53 11.22
CA VAL A 373 14.37 16.08 11.13
C VAL A 373 14.72 15.40 12.45
N ALA A 374 15.86 15.73 13.06
CA ALA A 374 16.26 15.18 14.36
C ALA A 374 15.25 15.55 15.46
N ALA A 375 14.81 16.80 15.52
CA ALA A 375 13.80 17.25 16.47
C ALA A 375 12.46 16.52 16.29
N ALA A 376 12.02 16.34 15.05
CA ALA A 376 10.81 15.60 14.75
C ALA A 376 10.90 14.11 15.14
N THR A 377 12.04 13.49 14.87
CA THR A 377 12.33 12.11 15.25
C THR A 377 12.33 11.94 16.76
N ALA A 378 13.05 12.80 17.47
CA ALA A 378 13.10 12.79 18.93
C ALA A 378 11.71 12.99 19.56
N LEU A 379 10.92 13.91 19.03
CA LEU A 379 9.54 14.16 19.49
C LEU A 379 8.65 12.92 19.28
N ASN A 380 8.73 12.29 18.11
CA ASN A 380 7.96 11.07 17.84
C ASN A 380 8.37 9.90 18.73
N GLN A 381 9.70 9.70 18.93
CA GLN A 381 10.22 8.65 19.80
C GLN A 381 9.83 8.89 21.26
N GLY A 382 9.94 10.12 21.76
CA GLY A 382 9.55 10.48 23.13
C GLY A 382 8.07 10.21 23.38
N LEU A 383 7.20 10.62 22.47
CA LEU A 383 5.77 10.38 22.57
C LEU A 383 5.39 8.89 22.43
N ARG A 384 6.12 8.14 21.56
CA ARG A 384 5.94 6.69 21.47
C ARG A 384 6.29 5.99 22.77
N ARG A 385 7.42 6.35 23.40
CA ARG A 385 7.82 5.83 24.73
C ARG A 385 6.77 6.15 25.78
N ALA A 386 6.37 7.42 25.91
CA ALA A 386 5.33 7.84 26.83
C ALA A 386 4.01 7.08 26.64
N ARG A 387 3.61 6.86 25.37
CA ARG A 387 2.40 6.08 25.05
C ARG A 387 2.54 4.61 25.46
N LEU A 388 3.69 3.98 25.23
CA LEU A 388 3.95 2.60 25.66
C LEU A 388 3.90 2.47 27.18
N GLU A 389 4.51 3.39 27.91
CA GLU A 389 4.47 3.44 29.38
C GLU A 389 3.04 3.59 29.91
N LEU A 390 2.27 4.54 29.34
CA LEU A 390 0.87 4.76 29.71
C LEU A 390 -0.01 3.54 29.36
N THR A 391 0.27 2.88 28.24
CA THR A 391 -0.44 1.64 27.86
C THR A 391 -0.11 0.52 28.85
N GLY A 392 1.16 0.34 29.19
CA GLY A 392 1.57 -0.64 30.21
C GLY A 392 0.97 -0.35 31.60
N GLN A 393 0.84 0.92 31.98
CA GLN A 393 0.15 1.30 33.22
C GLN A 393 -1.35 0.99 33.15
N ARG A 394 -2.01 1.32 32.04
CA ARG A 394 -3.42 1.00 31.81
C ARG A 394 -3.68 -0.50 31.90
N ASP A 395 -2.85 -1.31 31.28
CA ASP A 395 -3.02 -2.75 31.22
C ASP A 395 -2.78 -3.40 32.59
N ARG A 396 -1.79 -2.92 33.34
CA ARG A 396 -1.59 -3.32 34.76
C ARG A 396 -2.80 -2.98 35.64
N LEU A 397 -3.36 -1.78 35.52
CA LEU A 397 -4.56 -1.39 36.27
C LEU A 397 -5.80 -2.17 35.82
N ALA A 398 -5.90 -2.52 34.52
CA ALA A 398 -6.99 -3.32 34.02
C ALA A 398 -6.93 -4.77 34.47
N ALA A 399 -5.72 -5.32 34.68
CA ALA A 399 -5.51 -6.68 35.18
C ALA A 399 -5.92 -6.88 36.68
N VAL A 400 -6.01 -5.80 37.43
CA VAL A 400 -6.52 -5.86 38.84
C VAL A 400 -8.03 -6.05 38.81
N ALA A 401 -8.54 -7.04 39.52
CA ALA A 401 -9.97 -7.30 39.63
C ALA A 401 -10.74 -6.04 40.10
N PRO A 402 -11.93 -5.74 39.56
CA PRO A 402 -12.67 -4.52 39.87
C PRO A 402 -12.87 -4.30 41.38
N GLU A 403 -13.10 -5.39 42.10
CA GLU A 403 -13.33 -5.40 43.57
C GLU A 403 -12.08 -5.06 44.39
N GLN A 404 -10.89 -5.28 43.80
CA GLN A 404 -9.60 -5.02 44.45
C GLN A 404 -8.98 -3.68 44.05
N ARG A 405 -9.62 -2.92 43.14
CA ARG A 405 -9.12 -1.62 42.71
C ARG A 405 -9.42 -0.56 43.72
N SER A 406 -8.40 0.18 44.16
CA SER A 406 -8.60 1.40 44.91
C SER A 406 -9.39 2.45 44.12
N ARG A 407 -10.08 3.37 44.76
CA ARG A 407 -10.75 4.50 44.08
C ARG A 407 -9.80 5.28 43.17
N ALA A 408 -8.57 5.50 43.60
CA ALA A 408 -7.55 6.16 42.82
C ALA A 408 -7.16 5.34 41.54
N GLY A 409 -7.04 4.03 41.67
CA GLY A 409 -6.78 3.13 40.53
C GLY A 409 -7.91 3.09 39.51
N ALA A 410 -9.16 3.14 39.97
CA ALA A 410 -10.32 3.20 39.06
C ALA A 410 -10.39 4.55 38.32
N LEU A 411 -10.10 5.66 38.99
CA LEU A 411 -10.02 6.98 38.34
C LEU A 411 -8.87 7.08 37.37
N ALA A 412 -7.68 6.55 37.71
CA ALA A 412 -6.52 6.50 36.83
C ALA A 412 -6.80 5.66 35.56
N LEU A 413 -7.42 4.49 35.71
CA LEU A 413 -7.82 3.66 34.56
C LEU A 413 -8.84 4.36 33.67
N SER A 414 -9.82 5.05 34.26
CA SER A 414 -10.80 5.86 33.52
C SER A 414 -10.14 7.01 32.74
N ALA A 415 -9.17 7.70 33.35
CA ALA A 415 -8.40 8.76 32.70
C ALA A 415 -7.53 8.20 31.57
N LEU A 416 -6.82 7.09 31.80
CA LEU A 416 -6.00 6.42 30.75
C LEU A 416 -6.84 5.91 29.60
N ASN A 417 -8.03 5.39 29.82
CA ASN A 417 -8.96 4.97 28.77
C ASN A 417 -9.49 6.15 27.93
N ARG A 418 -9.53 7.36 28.49
CA ARG A 418 -9.88 8.59 27.75
C ARG A 418 -8.72 9.12 26.91
N ILE A 419 -7.49 9.04 27.44
CA ILE A 419 -6.28 9.54 26.77
C ILE A 419 -5.74 8.52 25.74
N LEU A 420 -5.89 7.24 26.03
CA LEU A 420 -5.50 6.11 25.20
C LEU A 420 -6.78 5.37 24.76
N PRO A 421 -7.58 5.91 23.85
CA PRO A 421 -8.73 5.20 23.34
C PRO A 421 -8.27 3.81 22.89
N ARG A 422 -9.09 2.77 23.13
CA ARG A 422 -8.85 1.41 22.66
C ARG A 422 -8.40 1.53 21.20
N GLN A 423 -7.25 0.97 20.87
CA GLN A 423 -6.73 1.03 19.51
C GLN A 423 -7.88 0.66 18.59
N ALA A 424 -8.34 1.64 17.82
CA ALA A 424 -9.02 1.31 16.57
C ALA A 424 -8.07 0.33 15.89
N ARG A 425 -8.49 -0.91 15.64
CA ARG A 425 -7.67 -1.82 14.85
C ARG A 425 -7.31 -1.06 13.59
N PRO A 426 -6.02 -0.98 13.24
CA PRO A 426 -5.62 -0.23 12.06
C PRO A 426 -6.45 -0.72 10.89
N ALA A 427 -6.88 0.20 10.05
CA ALA A 427 -7.37 -0.14 8.73
C ALA A 427 -6.40 -1.14 8.13
N ALA A 428 -6.89 -2.16 7.44
CA ALA A 428 -6.06 -3.23 6.90
C ALA A 428 -4.95 -2.61 6.04
N GLY A 429 -3.75 -2.49 6.59
CA GLY A 429 -2.63 -1.82 5.93
C GLY A 429 -1.62 -1.15 6.85
N ALA A 430 -2.01 -0.69 8.04
CA ALA A 430 -1.07 -0.04 8.96
C ALA A 430 -0.69 -1.00 10.11
N THR A 431 0.52 -1.52 10.08
CA THR A 431 1.13 -2.22 11.22
C THR A 431 1.87 -1.23 12.10
N PRO A 432 1.60 -1.19 13.43
CA PRO A 432 2.63 -0.78 14.37
C PRO A 432 3.67 -1.90 14.46
N HIS A 433 4.92 -1.56 14.31
CA HIS A 433 6.06 -2.40 14.68
C HIS A 433 5.93 -2.81 16.17
N ASP A 434 5.52 -4.01 16.44
CA ASP A 434 5.72 -4.65 17.72
C ASP A 434 6.82 -5.71 17.54
N GLY A 435 8.02 -5.29 17.94
CA GLY A 435 9.10 -6.22 18.20
C GLY A 435 8.84 -6.97 19.52
N GLN A 436 9.06 -8.26 19.47
CA GLN A 436 9.42 -9.21 20.53
C GLN A 436 8.41 -9.49 21.64
N GLY A 437 8.13 -10.76 21.79
CA GLY A 437 7.52 -11.36 22.99
C GLY A 437 7.34 -12.85 22.82
N THR A 438 8.38 -13.59 23.07
CA THR A 438 8.51 -14.98 23.56
C THR A 438 7.26 -15.66 24.10
N GLU A 439 7.00 -16.80 23.54
CA GLU A 439 6.60 -18.14 24.00
C GLU A 439 5.89 -18.35 25.37
N PRO A 440 5.21 -19.50 25.60
CA PRO A 440 5.26 -20.79 24.91
C PRO A 440 3.99 -21.14 24.07
#